data_044b7cba4031e254c701328fb6e2704e
#
_entry.id   044b7cba4031e254c701328fb6e2704e
#
_cell.length_a   1.000
_cell.length_b   1.000
_cell.length_c   1.000
_cell.angle_alpha   90.00
_cell.angle_beta   90.00
_cell.angle_gamma   90.00
#
_symmetry.space_group_name_H-M   'P 1'
#
loop_
_entity.id
_entity.type
_entity.pdbx_description
1 polymer ?
#
loop_
_entity_poly.entity_id
_entity_poly.type
_entity_poly.pdbx_seq_one_letter_code
_entity_poly.pdbx_strand_id
1 'polypeptide(L)'
;REVFKSNNKVFLIAEDLGEATLDAAVIRKEYNIPGMEVLQYALYDEYPLKNMQENTVLYTGTHDNDTALGWYKTMLKGTDQNKIRHVENILDLDAKEVNWSMIEYSLESKAFIVMVPIQDLLGLSSEGRINIPGTISNQNWSWRMEAHDLQASIKEKMKKITKKANRV
;
A
#
# COMPACT_ATOMS: atom_id res chain seq x y z
N ARG A 1 10.32 26.92 -6.48
CA ARG A 1 9.60 27.35 -7.72
C ARG A 1 10.39 27.06 -9.00
N GLU A 2 11.70 27.20 -9.04
CA GLU A 2 12.50 27.00 -10.27
C GLU A 2 12.63 25.54 -10.68
N VAL A 3 12.80 24.61 -9.73
CA VAL A 3 12.93 23.16 -10.01
C VAL A 3 11.68 22.61 -10.71
N PHE A 4 10.50 23.10 -10.34
CA PHE A 4 9.22 22.62 -10.92
C PHE A 4 8.90 23.29 -12.27
N LYS A 5 9.47 24.45 -12.56
CA LYS A 5 9.26 25.15 -13.84
C LYS A 5 10.11 24.65 -14.98
N SER A 6 11.26 24.05 -14.68
CA SER A 6 12.25 23.69 -15.70
C SER A 6 12.10 22.27 -16.24
N ASN A 7 11.25 21.42 -15.66
CA ASN A 7 11.22 20.00 -16.00
C ASN A 7 9.79 19.42 -16.05
N ASN A 8 9.09 19.71 -17.14
CA ASN A 8 7.73 19.16 -17.42
C ASN A 8 7.65 17.62 -17.51
N LYS A 9 8.74 16.90 -17.23
CA LYS A 9 8.83 15.44 -17.35
C LYS A 9 8.99 14.73 -16.00
N VAL A 10 9.12 15.45 -14.89
CA VAL A 10 9.28 14.85 -13.57
C VAL A 10 7.92 14.72 -12.90
N PHE A 11 7.52 13.50 -12.63
CA PHE A 11 6.37 13.19 -11.80
C PHE A 11 6.85 13.05 -10.34
N LEU A 12 6.32 13.88 -9.45
CA LEU A 12 6.67 13.89 -8.04
C LEU A 12 5.53 13.27 -7.23
N ILE A 13 5.89 12.51 -6.22
CA ILE A 13 4.98 12.00 -5.19
C ILE A 13 5.52 12.52 -3.87
N ALA A 14 4.65 13.11 -3.04
CA ALA A 14 5.05 13.57 -1.71
C ALA A 14 4.78 12.46 -0.70
N GLU A 15 5.79 12.12 0.08
CA GLU A 15 5.57 11.37 1.32
C GLU A 15 5.07 12.35 2.38
N ASP A 16 3.79 12.24 2.71
CA ASP A 16 3.08 13.07 3.69
C ASP A 16 2.47 12.22 4.81
N LEU A 17 3.14 11.12 5.14
CA LEU A 17 2.79 10.24 6.27
C LEU A 17 3.22 10.90 7.60
N GLY A 18 2.34 10.83 8.59
CA GLY A 18 2.59 11.40 9.92
C GLY A 18 2.18 12.88 10.05
N GLU A 19 2.87 13.63 10.92
CA GLU A 19 2.57 15.04 11.16
C GLU A 19 3.09 15.93 10.01
N ALA A 20 2.38 15.91 8.87
CA ALA A 20 2.66 16.88 7.81
C ALA A 20 2.38 18.30 8.32
N THR A 21 3.36 19.20 8.18
CA THR A 21 3.14 20.60 8.51
C THR A 21 2.10 21.22 7.59
N LEU A 22 1.33 22.18 8.06
CA LEU A 22 0.35 22.93 7.24
C LEU A 22 1.01 23.47 5.96
N ASP A 23 2.25 23.92 6.03
CA ASP A 23 3.01 24.44 4.91
C ASP A 23 3.28 23.37 3.85
N ALA A 24 3.60 22.15 4.25
CA ALA A 24 3.80 21.03 3.31
C ALA A 24 2.52 20.69 2.57
N ALA A 25 1.38 20.66 3.26
CA ALA A 25 0.08 20.43 2.64
C ALA A 25 -0.31 21.53 1.64
N VAL A 26 -0.01 22.80 1.96
CA VAL A 26 -0.25 23.94 1.06
C VAL A 26 0.60 23.83 -0.20
N ILE A 27 1.90 23.55 -0.06
CA ILE A 27 2.83 23.39 -1.19
C ILE A 27 2.38 22.23 -2.08
N ARG A 28 2.04 21.09 -1.49
CA ARG A 28 1.56 19.91 -2.22
C ARG A 28 0.33 20.23 -3.06
N LYS A 29 -0.63 20.96 -2.48
CA LYS A 29 -1.85 21.39 -3.16
C LYS A 29 -1.56 22.43 -4.26
N GLU A 30 -0.71 23.43 -4.00
CA GLU A 30 -0.36 24.50 -4.97
C GLU A 30 0.29 23.90 -6.24
N TYR A 31 1.13 22.86 -6.08
CA TYR A 31 1.84 22.23 -7.20
C TYR A 31 1.14 20.97 -7.72
N ASN A 32 -0.06 20.66 -7.23
CA ASN A 32 -0.82 19.45 -7.57
C ASN A 32 0.01 18.17 -7.43
N ILE A 33 0.85 18.09 -6.42
CA ILE A 33 1.67 16.92 -6.13
C ILE A 33 0.80 15.89 -5.40
N PRO A 34 0.65 14.64 -5.91
CA PRO A 34 -0.04 13.60 -5.19
C PRO A 34 0.65 13.28 -3.87
N GLY A 35 -0.16 13.14 -2.84
CA GLY A 35 0.27 12.58 -1.57
C GLY A 35 0.22 11.06 -1.58
N MET A 36 0.46 10.44 -0.43
CA MET A 36 0.36 9.01 -0.31
C MET A 36 -0.55 8.59 0.84
N GLU A 37 -1.13 7.41 0.67
CA GLU A 37 -1.92 6.72 1.67
C GLU A 37 -1.42 5.28 1.80
N VAL A 38 -1.44 4.72 3.01
CA VAL A 38 -1.06 3.33 3.27
C VAL A 38 -2.27 2.56 3.77
N LEU A 39 -2.70 1.55 3.01
CA LEU A 39 -3.90 0.80 3.32
C LEU A 39 -3.85 0.15 4.70
N GLN A 40 -2.71 -0.39 5.12
CA GLN A 40 -2.56 -0.98 6.46
C GLN A 40 -2.91 -0.02 7.59
N TYR A 41 -2.74 1.29 7.41
CA TYR A 41 -3.16 2.30 8.39
C TYR A 41 -4.62 2.67 8.21
N ALA A 42 -5.04 2.89 6.98
CA ALA A 42 -6.42 3.29 6.68
C ALA A 42 -7.46 2.23 7.11
N LEU A 43 -7.12 0.94 7.08
CA LEU A 43 -8.02 -0.15 7.48
C LEU A 43 -8.44 -0.12 8.96
N TYR A 44 -7.78 0.69 9.80
CA TYR A 44 -8.23 0.89 11.18
C TYR A 44 -9.29 1.98 11.34
N ASP A 45 -9.54 2.77 10.28
CA ASP A 45 -10.58 3.79 10.28
C ASP A 45 -11.96 3.14 10.09
N GLU A 46 -13.00 3.79 10.62
CA GLU A 46 -14.39 3.32 10.48
C GLU A 46 -14.83 3.20 9.01
N TYR A 47 -14.34 4.12 8.19
CA TYR A 47 -14.59 4.16 6.74
C TYR A 47 -13.28 4.33 5.98
N PRO A 48 -12.51 3.26 5.78
CA PRO A 48 -11.24 3.35 5.10
C PRO A 48 -11.36 3.99 3.72
N LEU A 49 -10.41 4.84 3.38
CA LEU A 49 -10.31 5.53 2.09
C LEU A 49 -11.50 6.43 1.71
N LYS A 50 -12.53 6.61 2.59
CA LYS A 50 -13.71 7.46 2.31
C LYS A 50 -13.31 8.90 1.97
N ASN A 51 -12.38 9.45 2.76
CA ASN A 51 -11.93 10.83 2.62
C ASN A 51 -10.67 10.97 1.75
N MET A 52 -10.15 9.87 1.20
CA MET A 52 -8.99 9.89 0.32
C MET A 52 -9.28 10.76 -0.92
N GLN A 53 -8.33 11.57 -1.32
CA GLN A 53 -8.44 12.37 -2.54
C GLN A 53 -8.04 11.54 -3.76
N GLU A 54 -8.57 11.87 -4.93
CA GLU A 54 -8.22 11.18 -6.18
C GLU A 54 -6.73 11.35 -6.51
N ASN A 55 -6.17 12.56 -6.29
CA ASN A 55 -4.74 12.83 -6.48
C ASN A 55 -3.88 12.23 -5.34
N THR A 56 -3.98 10.93 -5.15
CA THR A 56 -3.28 10.16 -4.10
C THR A 56 -2.64 8.92 -4.72
N VAL A 57 -1.48 8.55 -4.22
CA VAL A 57 -0.85 7.25 -4.46
C VAL A 57 -1.15 6.36 -3.27
N LEU A 58 -1.93 5.30 -3.48
CA LEU A 58 -2.28 4.33 -2.44
C LEU A 58 -1.32 3.15 -2.49
N TYR A 59 -0.74 2.82 -1.36
CA TYR A 59 0.13 1.65 -1.17
C TYR A 59 -0.59 0.58 -0.35
N THR A 60 -0.50 -0.71 -0.70
CA THR A 60 -0.92 -1.79 0.20
C THR A 60 -0.03 -1.83 1.44
N GLY A 61 1.24 -1.52 1.28
CA GLY A 61 2.27 -1.29 2.28
C GLY A 61 3.50 -0.70 1.62
N THR A 62 4.35 -0.01 2.38
CA THR A 62 5.64 0.53 1.92
C THR A 62 6.79 -0.40 2.31
N HIS A 63 8.03 -0.01 1.98
CA HIS A 63 9.23 -0.73 2.43
C HIS A 63 9.38 -0.76 3.96
N ASP A 64 8.76 0.16 4.68
CA ASP A 64 8.80 0.24 6.15
C ASP A 64 7.68 -0.54 6.84
N ASN A 65 6.66 -0.94 6.09
CA ASN A 65 5.59 -1.77 6.59
C ASN A 65 5.96 -3.26 6.53
N ASP A 66 5.24 -4.09 7.26
CA ASP A 66 5.25 -5.52 7.00
C ASP A 66 4.49 -5.83 5.70
N THR A 67 4.68 -7.01 5.13
CA THR A 67 3.87 -7.49 4.02
C THR A 67 2.38 -7.55 4.44
N ALA A 68 1.46 -7.50 3.49
CA ALA A 68 0.03 -7.60 3.77
C ALA A 68 -0.32 -8.82 4.63
N LEU A 69 0.25 -9.98 4.30
CA LEU A 69 0.03 -11.21 5.05
C LEU A 69 0.72 -11.19 6.42
N GLY A 70 1.94 -10.64 6.53
CA GLY A 70 2.66 -10.49 7.78
C GLY A 70 1.95 -9.55 8.76
N TRP A 71 1.49 -8.40 8.25
CA TRP A 71 0.68 -7.45 9.00
C TRP A 71 -0.61 -8.08 9.54
N TYR A 72 -1.36 -8.80 8.69
CA TYR A 72 -2.59 -9.46 9.11
C TYR A 72 -2.35 -10.52 10.18
N LYS A 73 -1.35 -11.37 10.00
CA LYS A 73 -0.96 -12.38 11.01
C LYS A 73 -0.56 -11.74 12.34
N THR A 74 0.07 -10.57 12.32
CA THR A 74 0.42 -9.83 13.52
C THR A 74 -0.80 -9.24 14.18
N MET A 75 -1.74 -8.70 13.40
CA MET A 75 -3.03 -8.21 13.88
C MET A 75 -3.84 -9.31 14.57
N LEU A 76 -3.88 -10.53 14.01
CA LEU A 76 -4.57 -11.68 14.62
C LEU A 76 -4.01 -12.10 15.97
N LYS A 77 -2.75 -11.80 16.26
CA LYS A 77 -2.15 -12.04 17.59
C LYS A 77 -2.56 -10.99 18.62
N GLY A 78 -3.13 -9.88 18.17
CA GLY A 78 -3.66 -8.85 19.05
C GLY A 78 -4.93 -9.29 19.79
N THR A 79 -5.25 -8.58 20.85
CA THR A 79 -6.40 -8.89 21.71
C THR A 79 -7.69 -8.17 21.27
N ASP A 80 -7.60 -7.21 20.36
CA ASP A 80 -8.75 -6.40 19.93
C ASP A 80 -9.54 -7.11 18.82
N GLN A 81 -10.45 -7.98 19.23
CA GLN A 81 -11.32 -8.73 18.34
C GLN A 81 -12.27 -7.86 17.52
N ASN A 82 -12.56 -6.63 17.96
CA ASN A 82 -13.41 -5.71 17.20
C ASN A 82 -12.65 -5.15 15.99
N LYS A 83 -11.39 -4.80 16.18
CA LYS A 83 -10.53 -4.36 15.06
C LYS A 83 -10.33 -5.46 14.04
N ILE A 84 -10.09 -6.69 14.50
CA ILE A 84 -9.93 -7.84 13.61
C ILE A 84 -11.18 -8.00 12.74
N ARG A 85 -12.35 -8.13 13.36
CA ARG A 85 -13.64 -8.27 12.65
C ARG A 85 -13.93 -7.09 11.72
N HIS A 86 -13.58 -5.88 12.13
CA HIS A 86 -13.76 -4.70 11.30
C HIS A 86 -12.97 -4.81 10.00
N VAL A 87 -11.70 -5.15 10.07
CA VAL A 87 -10.83 -5.33 8.90
C VAL A 87 -11.32 -6.48 8.02
N GLU A 88 -11.69 -7.62 8.62
CA GLU A 88 -12.21 -8.78 7.90
C GLU A 88 -13.49 -8.44 7.13
N ASN A 89 -14.41 -7.70 7.73
CA ASN A 89 -15.65 -7.26 7.09
C ASN A 89 -15.40 -6.29 5.92
N ILE A 90 -14.45 -5.34 6.09
CA ILE A 90 -14.11 -4.38 5.02
C ILE A 90 -13.52 -5.09 3.81
N LEU A 91 -12.61 -6.04 4.07
CA LEU A 91 -11.88 -6.71 3.01
C LEU A 91 -12.65 -7.91 2.41
N ASP A 92 -13.82 -8.26 2.97
CA ASP A 92 -14.57 -9.47 2.60
C ASP A 92 -13.65 -10.70 2.54
N LEU A 93 -12.96 -10.94 3.68
CA LEU A 93 -11.80 -11.83 3.70
C LEU A 93 -12.16 -13.30 3.57
N ASP A 94 -11.63 -13.93 2.53
CA ASP A 94 -11.09 -15.29 2.68
C ASP A 94 -9.71 -15.19 3.34
N ALA A 95 -9.57 -15.67 4.57
CA ALA A 95 -8.33 -15.57 5.38
C ALA A 95 -7.08 -16.19 4.71
N LYS A 96 -7.25 -16.96 3.64
CA LYS A 96 -6.15 -17.56 2.85
C LYS A 96 -5.58 -16.61 1.81
N GLU A 97 -6.30 -15.56 1.46
CA GLU A 97 -5.94 -14.64 0.38
C GLU A 97 -5.97 -13.17 0.80
N VAL A 98 -5.67 -12.85 2.07
CA VAL A 98 -5.72 -11.48 2.60
C VAL A 98 -4.94 -10.49 1.75
N ASN A 99 -3.78 -10.88 1.24
CA ASN A 99 -2.97 -10.05 0.35
C ASN A 99 -3.75 -9.68 -0.93
N TRP A 100 -4.47 -10.61 -1.53
CA TRP A 100 -5.28 -10.35 -2.72
C TRP A 100 -6.51 -9.52 -2.42
N SER A 101 -7.18 -9.73 -1.28
CA SER A 101 -8.29 -8.88 -0.84
C SER A 101 -7.84 -7.43 -0.64
N MET A 102 -6.68 -7.21 -0.02
CA MET A 102 -6.10 -5.88 0.12
C MET A 102 -5.76 -5.24 -1.23
N ILE A 103 -5.21 -6.02 -2.17
CA ILE A 103 -4.90 -5.55 -3.53
C ILE A 103 -6.19 -5.18 -4.27
N GLU A 104 -7.22 -6.04 -4.27
CA GLU A 104 -8.51 -5.76 -4.90
C GLU A 104 -9.17 -4.51 -4.32
N TYR A 105 -9.25 -4.41 -2.99
CA TYR A 105 -9.78 -3.23 -2.29
C TYR A 105 -9.04 -1.93 -2.68
N SER A 106 -7.70 -2.01 -2.78
CA SER A 106 -6.89 -0.87 -3.23
C SER A 106 -7.20 -0.47 -4.67
N LEU A 107 -7.33 -1.45 -5.56
CA LEU A 107 -7.61 -1.21 -6.98
C LEU A 107 -9.02 -0.63 -7.21
N GLU A 108 -10.00 -0.99 -6.39
CA GLU A 108 -11.37 -0.47 -6.44
C GLU A 108 -11.48 0.96 -5.85
N SER A 109 -10.43 1.46 -5.20
CA SER A 109 -10.39 2.82 -4.67
C SER A 109 -10.34 3.88 -5.78
N LYS A 110 -10.49 5.15 -5.42
CA LYS A 110 -10.34 6.29 -6.34
C LYS A 110 -8.92 6.85 -6.46
N ALA A 111 -7.93 6.18 -5.87
CA ALA A 111 -6.53 6.60 -5.95
C ALA A 111 -6.05 6.74 -7.39
N PHE A 112 -5.28 7.79 -7.70
CA PHE A 112 -4.70 7.99 -9.02
C PHE A 112 -3.75 6.85 -9.40
N ILE A 113 -2.91 6.42 -8.47
CA ILE A 113 -2.01 5.27 -8.61
C ILE A 113 -2.20 4.32 -7.43
N VAL A 114 -2.16 3.03 -7.70
CA VAL A 114 -2.05 1.98 -6.66
C VAL A 114 -0.70 1.29 -6.80
N MET A 115 0.07 1.29 -5.73
CA MET A 115 1.38 0.65 -5.62
C MET A 115 1.28 -0.61 -4.77
N VAL A 116 1.66 -1.73 -5.35
CA VAL A 116 1.61 -3.03 -4.70
C VAL A 116 3.03 -3.59 -4.62
N PRO A 117 3.61 -3.80 -3.44
CA PRO A 117 4.88 -4.50 -3.29
C PRO A 117 4.80 -5.89 -3.89
N ILE A 118 5.87 -6.30 -4.55
CA ILE A 118 5.93 -7.65 -5.14
C ILE A 118 5.73 -8.76 -4.12
N GLN A 119 6.12 -8.53 -2.88
CA GLN A 119 5.94 -9.45 -1.76
C GLN A 119 4.45 -9.74 -1.49
N ASP A 120 3.60 -8.72 -1.65
CA ASP A 120 2.15 -8.87 -1.49
C ASP A 120 1.56 -9.69 -2.64
N LEU A 121 2.03 -9.48 -3.88
CA LEU A 121 1.65 -10.32 -5.02
C LEU A 121 2.04 -11.78 -4.83
N LEU A 122 3.21 -12.02 -4.23
CA LEU A 122 3.73 -13.36 -3.94
C LEU A 122 3.08 -13.99 -2.70
N GLY A 123 2.33 -13.24 -1.90
CA GLY A 123 1.72 -13.72 -0.67
C GLY A 123 2.74 -14.07 0.42
N LEU A 124 3.88 -13.38 0.44
CA LEU A 124 4.90 -13.59 1.46
C LEU A 124 4.43 -13.02 2.80
N SER A 125 4.82 -13.69 3.89
CA SER A 125 4.62 -13.16 5.23
C SER A 125 5.82 -12.29 5.63
N SER A 126 6.06 -12.08 6.94
CA SER A 126 7.09 -11.17 7.44
C SER A 126 8.52 -11.52 7.00
N GLU A 127 8.75 -12.74 6.51
CA GLU A 127 10.03 -13.12 5.87
C GLU A 127 10.33 -12.31 4.60
N GLY A 128 9.30 -11.78 3.94
CA GLY A 128 9.44 -10.89 2.77
C GLY A 128 9.62 -9.42 3.11
N ARG A 129 9.56 -9.03 4.39
CA ARG A 129 9.68 -7.62 4.80
C ARG A 129 11.04 -7.04 4.42
N ILE A 130 11.02 -5.81 3.87
CA ILE A 130 12.24 -5.15 3.37
C ILE A 130 12.99 -4.46 4.50
N ASN A 131 12.29 -3.70 5.35
CA ASN A 131 12.90 -2.89 6.39
C ASN A 131 12.07 -2.89 7.68
N ILE A 132 12.75 -2.85 8.82
CA ILE A 132 12.16 -2.61 10.14
C ILE A 132 12.66 -1.25 10.63
N PRO A 133 11.84 -0.20 10.60
CA PRO A 133 12.23 1.15 10.99
C PRO A 133 12.85 1.19 12.39
N GLY A 134 13.85 2.05 12.57
CA GLY A 134 14.56 2.20 13.84
C GLY A 134 15.50 1.06 14.21
N THR A 135 15.76 0.11 13.29
CA THR A 135 16.67 -1.00 13.53
C THR A 135 17.85 -1.02 12.56
N ILE A 136 18.98 -1.56 13.02
CA ILE A 136 20.13 -1.87 12.16
C ILE A 136 20.28 -3.38 12.15
N SER A 137 20.10 -4.00 10.98
CA SER A 137 20.10 -5.45 10.82
C SER A 137 20.58 -5.82 9.41
N ASN A 138 21.29 -6.95 9.30
CA ASN A 138 21.67 -7.50 8.00
C ASN A 138 20.48 -7.99 7.17
N GLN A 139 19.31 -8.11 7.78
CA GLN A 139 18.06 -8.49 7.09
C GLN A 139 17.42 -7.29 6.40
N ASN A 140 17.59 -6.07 6.94
CA ASN A 140 17.07 -4.87 6.31
C ASN A 140 17.69 -4.66 4.93
N TRP A 141 16.85 -4.39 3.93
CA TRP A 141 17.23 -4.13 2.53
C TRP A 141 17.89 -5.31 1.80
N SER A 142 17.84 -6.53 2.38
CA SER A 142 18.52 -7.72 1.84
C SER A 142 17.63 -8.60 0.98
N TRP A 143 16.30 -8.54 1.13
CA TRP A 143 15.38 -9.38 0.39
C TRP A 143 15.55 -9.21 -1.14
N ARG A 144 15.51 -10.29 -1.86
CA ARG A 144 15.56 -10.31 -3.34
C ARG A 144 14.56 -11.32 -3.86
N MET A 145 13.90 -10.96 -4.95
CA MET A 145 13.01 -11.85 -5.69
C MET A 145 13.84 -12.81 -6.55
N GLU A 146 13.47 -14.07 -6.57
CA GLU A 146 14.04 -15.06 -7.48
C GLU A 146 13.31 -15.07 -8.83
N ALA A 147 14.01 -15.51 -9.89
CA ALA A 147 13.45 -15.44 -11.25
C ALA A 147 12.17 -16.29 -11.44
N HIS A 148 12.01 -17.34 -10.64
CA HIS A 148 10.85 -18.26 -10.69
C HIS A 148 9.68 -17.87 -9.80
N ASP A 149 9.82 -16.87 -8.93
CA ASP A 149 8.78 -16.47 -7.97
C ASP A 149 7.54 -15.92 -8.67
N LEU A 150 7.71 -15.09 -9.69
CA LEU A 150 6.61 -14.45 -10.41
C LEU A 150 6.00 -15.39 -11.47
N GLN A 151 5.21 -16.34 -11.01
CA GLN A 151 4.53 -17.33 -11.85
C GLN A 151 3.49 -16.69 -12.80
N ALA A 152 3.18 -17.37 -13.89
CA ALA A 152 2.18 -16.92 -14.85
C ALA A 152 0.78 -16.74 -14.23
N SER A 153 0.39 -17.60 -13.29
CA SER A 153 -0.87 -17.52 -12.55
C SER A 153 -1.04 -16.18 -11.80
N ILE A 154 0.02 -15.67 -11.17
CA ILE A 154 0.03 -14.38 -10.46
C ILE A 154 -0.20 -13.23 -11.45
N LYS A 155 0.49 -13.27 -12.60
CA LYS A 155 0.34 -12.27 -13.67
C LYS A 155 -1.08 -12.23 -14.21
N GLU A 156 -1.67 -13.40 -14.50
CA GLU A 156 -3.05 -13.51 -15.00
C GLU A 156 -4.07 -13.06 -13.94
N LYS A 157 -3.87 -13.43 -12.67
CA LYS A 157 -4.73 -12.96 -11.57
C LYS A 157 -4.69 -11.45 -11.48
N MET A 158 -3.48 -10.84 -11.45
CA MET A 158 -3.30 -9.38 -11.39
C MET A 158 -3.98 -8.68 -12.57
N LYS A 159 -3.76 -9.17 -13.79
CA LYS A 159 -4.39 -8.64 -15.00
C LYS A 159 -5.92 -8.69 -14.94
N LYS A 160 -6.49 -9.79 -14.43
CA LYS A 160 -7.94 -9.95 -14.27
C LYS A 160 -8.52 -8.92 -13.30
N ILE A 161 -7.92 -8.77 -12.11
CA ILE A 161 -8.44 -7.84 -11.09
C ILE A 161 -8.24 -6.37 -11.49
N THR A 162 -7.13 -6.03 -12.16
CA THR A 162 -6.89 -4.67 -12.68
C THR A 162 -7.95 -4.28 -13.72
N LYS A 163 -8.31 -5.21 -14.63
CA LYS A 163 -9.41 -5.02 -15.58
C LYS A 163 -10.77 -4.88 -14.89
N LYS A 164 -11.06 -5.71 -13.89
CA LYS A 164 -12.30 -5.63 -13.10
C LYS A 164 -12.44 -4.25 -12.44
N ALA A 165 -11.35 -3.67 -11.98
CA ALA A 165 -11.29 -2.35 -11.36
C ALA A 165 -11.24 -1.18 -12.37
N ASN A 166 -11.36 -1.43 -13.68
CA ASN A 166 -11.30 -0.42 -14.76
C ASN A 166 -10.01 0.43 -14.73
N ARG A 167 -8.86 -0.19 -14.42
CA ARG A 167 -7.55 0.50 -14.34
C ARG A 167 -6.62 0.18 -15.53
N VAL A 168 -7.14 -0.29 -16.64
CA VAL A 168 -6.47 -0.55 -17.93
C VAL A 168 -7.37 -0.10 -19.07
#